data_66cbb9c5ed7009fc0640d64af0b1a9f7
#
_entry.id   66cbb9c5ed7009fc0640d64af0b1a9f7
#
_cell.length_a   1.000
_cell.length_b   1.000
_cell.length_c   1.000
_cell.angle_alpha   90.00
_cell.angle_beta   90.00
_cell.angle_gamma   90.00
#
_symmetry.space_group_name_H-M   'P 1'
#
loop_
_entity.id
_entity.type
_entity.pdbx_description
1 polymer ?
#
loop_
_entity_poly.entity_id
_entity_poly.type
_entity_poly.pdbx_seq_one_letter_code
_entity_poly.pdbx_strand_id
1 'polypeptide(L)'
;MCPCPSHYFHNMKSPYNLLCLLILVPAAGVSQVTYHADVAPIIHNACMECHRTGEIGPMPFTTFEEVSAYGPFIEYVTSIGYMPPWSPDENYSHFVGERVLTAEEVETISAWVDADMPEGDPADNPGAPVFPEGSQIGQPDLVFSMAEPYTHGGDMTDQYQVFVMPTGFEEDVMVRAIEVRPSNGGIAHHAIMGIDTDGIAETLDAQDPAPGYESFGDFGFNAYSSFFGAWVPGAQTLVYPEGIGRVIPAGSDLLMQMHYGPNAVEETDQTEVNL
;
A
#
# COMPACT_ATOMS: atom_id res chain seq x y z
N MET A 1 -81.49 -17.86 -66.82
CA MET A 1 -81.26 -16.40 -66.89
C MET A 1 -81.85 -15.78 -65.62
N CYS A 2 -81.02 -15.63 -64.63
CA CYS A 2 -81.41 -14.98 -63.36
C CYS A 2 -80.57 -13.71 -63.18
N PRO A 3 -81.15 -12.59 -62.80
CA PRO A 3 -80.42 -11.35 -62.48
C PRO A 3 -79.99 -11.36 -61.03
N CYS A 4 -78.75 -11.00 -60.77
CA CYS A 4 -78.22 -10.74 -59.42
C CYS A 4 -78.63 -9.34 -58.89
N PRO A 5 -78.95 -9.20 -57.62
CA PRO A 5 -79.20 -7.90 -57.02
C PRO A 5 -77.87 -7.29 -56.48
N SER A 6 -77.67 -6.04 -56.70
CA SER A 6 -76.58 -5.22 -56.20
C SER A 6 -76.74 -4.90 -54.72
N HIS A 7 -75.74 -5.24 -53.90
CA HIS A 7 -75.66 -4.80 -52.53
C HIS A 7 -74.88 -3.49 -52.36
N TYR A 8 -75.53 -2.48 -51.84
CA TYR A 8 -74.93 -1.24 -51.36
C TYR A 8 -74.10 -1.47 -50.10
N PHE A 9 -72.83 -1.22 -50.16
CA PHE A 9 -72.02 -1.11 -48.97
C PHE A 9 -72.00 0.30 -48.40
N HIS A 10 -72.57 0.42 -47.20
CA HIS A 10 -72.47 1.63 -46.40
C HIS A 10 -71.08 1.81 -45.84
N ASN A 11 -70.43 2.92 -46.16
CA ASN A 11 -69.17 3.36 -45.61
C ASN A 11 -69.37 3.92 -44.20
N MET A 12 -69.11 3.10 -43.18
CA MET A 12 -68.94 3.55 -41.79
C MET A 12 -67.53 4.05 -41.57
N LYS A 13 -67.38 5.39 -41.57
CA LYS A 13 -66.17 6.06 -41.09
C LYS A 13 -66.20 6.05 -39.55
N SER A 14 -65.41 5.22 -38.92
CA SER A 14 -65.14 5.25 -37.48
C SER A 14 -63.92 6.13 -37.21
N PRO A 15 -64.00 7.18 -36.39
CA PRO A 15 -62.84 7.99 -35.99
C PRO A 15 -62.30 7.43 -34.67
N TYR A 16 -61.50 6.39 -34.70
CA TYR A 16 -60.69 6.09 -33.54
C TYR A 16 -59.42 6.94 -33.60
N ASN A 17 -59.43 8.07 -32.90
CA ASN A 17 -58.23 8.81 -32.52
C ASN A 17 -57.45 7.95 -31.52
N LEU A 18 -56.45 7.23 -32.00
CA LEU A 18 -55.49 6.54 -31.15
C LEU A 18 -54.56 7.57 -30.55
N LEU A 19 -54.89 8.06 -29.35
CA LEU A 19 -54.06 8.93 -28.55
C LEU A 19 -52.89 8.08 -28.01
N CYS A 20 -51.74 8.04 -28.70
CA CYS A 20 -50.50 7.47 -28.18
C CYS A 20 -50.06 8.33 -27.00
N LEU A 21 -50.34 7.85 -25.79
CA LEU A 21 -49.79 8.39 -24.55
C LEU A 21 -48.33 7.97 -24.51
N LEU A 22 -47.41 8.86 -24.90
CA LEU A 22 -45.98 8.69 -24.64
C LEU A 22 -45.77 8.77 -23.12
N ILE A 23 -45.66 7.60 -22.46
CA ILE A 23 -45.23 7.50 -21.09
C ILE A 23 -43.72 7.80 -21.13
N LEU A 24 -43.31 9.03 -20.80
CA LEU A 24 -41.95 9.36 -20.43
C LEU A 24 -41.65 8.63 -19.10
N VAL A 25 -41.07 7.45 -19.18
CA VAL A 25 -40.44 6.84 -18.02
C VAL A 25 -39.19 7.68 -17.75
N PRO A 26 -39.06 8.34 -16.59
CA PRO A 26 -37.81 8.97 -16.24
C PRO A 26 -36.79 7.82 -16.18
N ALA A 27 -35.83 7.81 -17.09
CA ALA A 27 -34.63 7.04 -16.91
C ALA A 27 -33.97 7.56 -15.62
N ALA A 28 -34.07 6.81 -14.54
CA ALA A 28 -33.17 7.05 -13.41
C ALA A 28 -31.77 6.93 -13.99
N GLY A 29 -31.11 8.06 -14.20
CA GLY A 29 -29.73 8.08 -14.64
C GLY A 29 -28.94 7.39 -13.54
N VAL A 30 -28.47 6.19 -13.81
CA VAL A 30 -27.38 5.62 -13.01
C VAL A 30 -26.22 6.58 -13.24
N SER A 31 -25.74 7.23 -12.18
CA SER A 31 -24.57 8.11 -12.28
C SER A 31 -23.42 7.23 -12.80
N GLN A 32 -22.78 7.66 -13.87
CA GLN A 32 -21.62 6.96 -14.40
C GLN A 32 -20.50 7.04 -13.36
N VAL A 33 -19.86 5.92 -13.08
CA VAL A 33 -18.67 5.87 -12.22
C VAL A 33 -17.56 6.69 -12.86
N THR A 34 -16.96 7.60 -12.08
CA THR A 34 -15.89 8.49 -12.56
C THR A 34 -14.66 8.42 -11.65
N TYR A 35 -13.50 8.84 -12.17
CA TYR A 35 -12.28 8.82 -11.38
C TYR A 35 -12.41 9.71 -10.13
N HIS A 36 -12.73 11.00 -10.31
CA HIS A 36 -12.67 11.94 -9.19
C HIS A 36 -13.69 11.64 -8.09
N ALA A 37 -14.91 11.24 -8.45
CA ALA A 37 -15.96 10.99 -7.46
C ALA A 37 -15.83 9.62 -6.79
N ASP A 38 -15.44 8.57 -7.55
CA ASP A 38 -15.64 7.19 -7.12
C ASP A 38 -14.32 6.44 -6.95
N VAL A 39 -13.35 6.59 -7.88
CA VAL A 39 -12.11 5.81 -7.89
C VAL A 39 -11.00 6.48 -7.09
N ALA A 40 -10.86 7.81 -7.16
CA ALA A 40 -9.83 8.53 -6.44
C ALA A 40 -9.84 8.28 -4.92
N PRO A 41 -10.99 8.21 -4.22
CA PRO A 41 -11.02 7.83 -2.82
C PRO A 41 -10.41 6.46 -2.53
N ILE A 42 -10.66 5.47 -3.41
CA ILE A 42 -10.11 4.11 -3.27
C ILE A 42 -8.58 4.14 -3.47
N ILE A 43 -8.12 4.78 -4.55
CA ILE A 43 -6.69 4.92 -4.85
C ILE A 43 -5.95 5.64 -3.71
N HIS A 44 -6.53 6.74 -3.20
CA HIS A 44 -5.93 7.53 -2.13
C HIS A 44 -5.76 6.73 -0.84
N ASN A 45 -6.76 5.92 -0.48
CA ASN A 45 -6.76 5.18 0.77
C ASN A 45 -5.98 3.86 0.71
N ALA A 46 -6.03 3.17 -0.42
CA ALA A 46 -5.52 1.79 -0.51
C ALA A 46 -4.23 1.64 -1.33
N CYS A 47 -3.87 2.62 -2.19
CA CYS A 47 -2.78 2.48 -3.14
C CYS A 47 -1.64 3.48 -2.92
N MET A 48 -1.97 4.76 -2.66
CA MET A 48 -0.97 5.84 -2.63
C MET A 48 0.08 5.72 -1.53
N GLU A 49 -0.17 4.94 -0.48
CA GLU A 49 0.84 4.73 0.55
C GLU A 49 2.13 4.13 -0.02
N CYS A 50 1.99 3.22 -1.00
CA CYS A 50 3.12 2.60 -1.69
C CYS A 50 3.35 3.17 -3.09
N HIS A 51 2.29 3.61 -3.79
CA HIS A 51 2.33 4.06 -5.17
C HIS A 51 2.41 5.59 -5.27
N ARG A 52 3.52 6.17 -4.82
CA ARG A 52 3.89 7.58 -5.01
C ARG A 52 5.39 7.70 -5.28
N THR A 53 5.81 8.83 -5.79
CA THR A 53 7.23 9.05 -6.11
C THR A 53 8.10 8.88 -4.87
N GLY A 54 9.14 8.07 -4.99
CA GLY A 54 10.11 7.78 -3.92
C GLY A 54 9.72 6.61 -3.01
N GLU A 55 8.57 5.98 -3.24
CA GLU A 55 8.13 4.78 -2.51
C GLU A 55 8.30 3.51 -3.35
N ILE A 56 8.06 2.36 -2.73
CA ILE A 56 8.33 1.04 -3.33
C ILE A 56 7.48 0.71 -4.55
N GLY A 57 6.29 1.29 -4.68
CA GLY A 57 5.42 1.06 -5.82
C GLY A 57 6.09 1.54 -7.11
N PRO A 58 6.30 0.66 -8.11
CA PRO A 58 7.10 1.00 -9.29
C PRO A 58 6.44 2.05 -10.21
N MET A 59 5.15 2.34 -10.03
CA MET A 59 4.41 3.37 -10.73
C MET A 59 3.68 4.26 -9.73
N PRO A 60 3.77 5.59 -9.83
CA PRO A 60 2.98 6.49 -8.99
C PRO A 60 1.50 6.51 -9.44
N PHE A 61 0.60 6.75 -8.48
CA PHE A 61 -0.85 6.89 -8.69
C PHE A 61 -1.37 8.18 -8.05
N THR A 62 -0.68 9.28 -8.31
CA THR A 62 -0.95 10.59 -7.69
C THR A 62 -1.86 11.47 -8.53
N THR A 63 -2.03 11.15 -9.83
CA THR A 63 -2.88 11.89 -10.77
C THR A 63 -3.81 10.95 -11.53
N PHE A 64 -4.86 11.51 -12.13
CA PHE A 64 -5.76 10.78 -13.03
C PHE A 64 -5.00 10.11 -14.19
N GLU A 65 -4.09 10.82 -14.81
CA GLU A 65 -3.31 10.33 -15.95
C GLU A 65 -2.46 9.11 -15.56
N GLU A 66 -1.84 9.15 -14.39
CA GLU A 66 -1.05 8.04 -13.87
C GLU A 66 -1.91 6.81 -13.61
N VAL A 67 -3.07 6.97 -12.98
CA VAL A 67 -3.98 5.87 -12.66
C VAL A 67 -4.63 5.30 -13.92
N SER A 68 -5.13 6.16 -14.81
CA SER A 68 -5.80 5.73 -16.04
C SER A 68 -4.87 5.00 -17.00
N ALA A 69 -3.57 5.37 -17.03
CA ALA A 69 -2.57 4.67 -17.81
C ALA A 69 -2.42 3.19 -17.43
N TYR A 70 -2.73 2.82 -16.19
CA TYR A 70 -2.66 1.46 -15.66
C TYR A 70 -4.04 0.87 -15.31
N GLY A 71 -5.13 1.53 -15.65
CA GLY A 71 -6.49 1.13 -15.26
C GLY A 71 -6.80 -0.36 -15.46
N PRO A 72 -6.64 -0.94 -16.67
CA PRO A 72 -6.89 -2.37 -16.89
C PRO A 72 -5.98 -3.29 -16.07
N PHE A 73 -4.77 -2.86 -15.75
CA PHE A 73 -3.86 -3.62 -14.89
C PHE A 73 -4.28 -3.52 -13.41
N ILE A 74 -4.67 -2.34 -12.96
CA ILE A 74 -5.21 -2.12 -11.60
C ILE A 74 -6.47 -2.97 -11.40
N GLU A 75 -7.41 -2.97 -12.35
CA GLU A 75 -8.59 -3.82 -12.32
C GLU A 75 -8.21 -5.31 -12.18
N TYR A 76 -7.29 -5.79 -13.01
CA TYR A 76 -6.86 -7.18 -12.95
C TYR A 76 -6.28 -7.56 -11.59
N VAL A 77 -5.31 -6.79 -11.07
CA VAL A 77 -4.61 -7.15 -9.82
C VAL A 77 -5.49 -6.99 -8.58
N THR A 78 -6.47 -6.09 -8.61
CA THR A 78 -7.44 -5.93 -7.52
C THR A 78 -8.52 -7.01 -7.57
N SER A 79 -8.98 -7.41 -8.77
CA SER A 79 -10.00 -8.47 -8.93
C SER A 79 -9.53 -9.85 -8.46
N ILE A 80 -8.22 -10.12 -8.54
CA ILE A 80 -7.63 -11.39 -8.06
C ILE A 80 -7.08 -11.29 -6.64
N GLY A 81 -7.22 -10.14 -5.95
CA GLY A 81 -6.70 -9.91 -4.59
C GLY A 81 -5.18 -9.88 -4.49
N TYR A 82 -4.47 -9.59 -5.60
CA TYR A 82 -3.01 -9.43 -5.59
C TYR A 82 -2.60 -8.07 -5.03
N MET A 83 -3.41 -7.04 -5.27
CA MET A 83 -3.25 -5.68 -4.73
C MET A 83 -4.55 -5.20 -4.06
N PRO A 84 -4.43 -4.50 -2.91
CA PRO A 84 -3.22 -4.29 -2.10
C PRO A 84 -2.62 -5.61 -1.59
N PRO A 85 -1.28 -5.69 -1.33
CA PRO A 85 -0.66 -6.93 -0.86
C PRO A 85 -1.10 -7.22 0.59
N TRP A 86 -1.92 -8.26 0.76
CA TRP A 86 -2.42 -8.71 2.05
C TRP A 86 -2.52 -10.24 2.07
N SER A 87 -1.60 -10.90 2.79
CA SER A 87 -1.52 -12.37 2.82
C SER A 87 -2.45 -13.07 3.82
N PRO A 88 -2.85 -12.44 4.95
CA PRO A 88 -3.78 -13.07 5.88
C PRO A 88 -5.18 -13.28 5.25
N ASP A 89 -5.83 -14.38 5.60
CA ASP A 89 -7.21 -14.66 5.20
C ASP A 89 -8.19 -13.76 5.98
N GLU A 90 -8.84 -12.84 5.31
CA GLU A 90 -9.83 -11.90 5.87
C GLU A 90 -11.02 -12.60 6.53
N ASN A 91 -11.34 -13.83 6.11
CA ASN A 91 -12.43 -14.61 6.68
C ASN A 91 -12.03 -15.36 7.96
N TYR A 92 -10.72 -15.44 8.27
CA TYR A 92 -10.21 -16.10 9.45
C TYR A 92 -10.09 -15.15 10.64
N SER A 93 -9.48 -13.96 10.44
CA SER A 93 -9.30 -12.96 11.49
C SER A 93 -9.00 -11.59 10.88
N HIS A 94 -9.37 -10.54 11.60
CA HIS A 94 -9.05 -9.16 11.23
C HIS A 94 -7.86 -8.63 12.04
N PHE A 95 -7.04 -7.83 11.41
CA PHE A 95 -5.82 -7.25 11.98
C PHE A 95 -5.85 -5.73 11.90
N VAL A 96 -5.13 -5.09 12.82
CA VAL A 96 -4.90 -3.64 12.74
C VAL A 96 -4.07 -3.34 11.48
N GLY A 97 -4.50 -2.35 10.70
CA GLY A 97 -3.84 -2.02 9.43
C GLY A 97 -4.16 -2.98 8.28
N GLU A 98 -5.25 -3.75 8.38
CA GLU A 98 -5.72 -4.63 7.30
C GLU A 98 -5.92 -3.86 6.00
N ARG A 99 -5.42 -4.44 4.89
CA ARG A 99 -5.44 -3.83 3.56
C ARG A 99 -6.18 -4.70 2.57
N VAL A 100 -7.48 -4.73 2.71
CA VAL A 100 -8.36 -5.47 1.81
C VAL A 100 -9.35 -4.51 1.19
N LEU A 101 -9.49 -4.55 -0.13
CA LEU A 101 -10.57 -3.83 -0.80
C LEU A 101 -11.89 -4.57 -0.59
N THR A 102 -12.92 -3.82 -0.32
CA THR A 102 -14.29 -4.37 -0.30
C THR A 102 -14.71 -4.81 -1.70
N ALA A 103 -15.67 -5.73 -1.77
CA ALA A 103 -16.23 -6.15 -3.07
C ALA A 103 -16.82 -4.97 -3.86
N GLU A 104 -17.38 -3.95 -3.17
CA GLU A 104 -17.91 -2.74 -3.80
C GLU A 104 -16.80 -1.88 -4.40
N GLU A 105 -15.65 -1.74 -3.72
CA GLU A 105 -14.49 -0.99 -4.25
C GLU A 105 -13.90 -1.68 -5.46
N VAL A 106 -13.79 -3.01 -5.46
CA VAL A 106 -13.33 -3.79 -6.62
C VAL A 106 -14.31 -3.64 -7.79
N GLU A 107 -15.63 -3.71 -7.55
CA GLU A 107 -16.66 -3.51 -8.57
C GLU A 107 -16.63 -2.08 -9.12
N THR A 108 -16.39 -1.08 -8.28
CA THR A 108 -16.25 0.32 -8.68
C THR A 108 -15.08 0.51 -9.64
N ILE A 109 -13.92 -0.07 -9.34
CA ILE A 109 -12.75 -0.01 -10.22
C ILE A 109 -13.07 -0.68 -11.57
N SER A 110 -13.69 -1.88 -11.55
CA SER A 110 -14.05 -2.60 -12.76
C SER A 110 -15.06 -1.81 -13.63
N ALA A 111 -16.11 -1.28 -13.00
CA ALA A 111 -17.11 -0.47 -13.70
C ALA A 111 -16.52 0.82 -14.32
N TRP A 112 -15.53 1.41 -13.66
CA TRP A 112 -14.81 2.57 -14.19
C TRP A 112 -13.97 2.21 -15.42
N VAL A 113 -13.25 1.08 -15.38
CA VAL A 113 -12.45 0.60 -16.50
C VAL A 113 -13.34 0.20 -17.67
N ASP A 114 -14.44 -0.52 -17.42
CA ASP A 114 -15.43 -0.91 -18.43
C ASP A 114 -16.10 0.30 -19.13
N ALA A 115 -16.21 1.43 -18.41
CA ALA A 115 -16.74 2.69 -18.94
C ALA A 115 -15.70 3.55 -19.70
N ASP A 116 -14.54 3.00 -20.05
CA ASP A 116 -13.43 3.68 -20.71
C ASP A 116 -12.81 4.80 -19.83
N MET A 117 -12.80 4.58 -18.52
CA MET A 117 -12.09 5.37 -17.51
C MET A 117 -12.43 6.89 -17.52
N PRO A 118 -13.69 7.27 -17.39
CA PRO A 118 -14.05 8.69 -17.38
C PRO A 118 -13.45 9.43 -16.19
N GLU A 119 -12.89 10.62 -16.45
CA GLU A 119 -12.25 11.45 -15.41
C GLU A 119 -13.25 12.00 -14.39
N GLY A 120 -14.40 12.50 -14.86
CA GLY A 120 -15.38 13.19 -14.03
C GLY A 120 -15.05 14.66 -13.77
N ASP A 121 -15.75 15.27 -12.84
CA ASP A 121 -15.50 16.67 -12.45
C ASP A 121 -14.37 16.71 -11.40
N PRO A 122 -13.26 17.42 -11.65
CA PRO A 122 -12.19 17.59 -10.65
C PRO A 122 -12.65 18.17 -9.30
N ALA A 123 -13.79 18.87 -9.27
CA ALA A 123 -14.37 19.39 -8.04
C ALA A 123 -14.89 18.28 -7.10
N ASP A 124 -15.14 17.09 -7.61
CA ASP A 124 -15.60 15.92 -6.83
C ASP A 124 -14.44 15.17 -6.19
N ASN A 125 -13.18 15.50 -6.54
CA ASN A 125 -12.01 14.85 -5.97
C ASN A 125 -11.87 15.20 -4.48
N PRO A 126 -11.76 14.23 -3.57
CA PRO A 126 -11.61 14.49 -2.13
C PRO A 126 -10.28 15.15 -1.75
N GLY A 127 -9.37 15.28 -2.71
CA GLY A 127 -7.99 15.70 -2.49
C GLY A 127 -7.08 14.54 -2.06
N ALA A 128 -5.84 14.59 -2.52
CA ALA A 128 -4.86 13.57 -2.15
C ALA A 128 -4.56 13.61 -0.66
N PRO A 129 -4.33 12.45 -0.02
CA PRO A 129 -3.91 12.40 1.37
C PRO A 129 -2.56 13.13 1.55
N VAL A 130 -2.42 13.78 2.70
CA VAL A 130 -1.16 14.39 3.09
C VAL A 130 -0.33 13.34 3.83
N PHE A 131 0.77 12.93 3.23
CA PHE A 131 1.73 12.05 3.90
C PHE A 131 2.66 12.91 4.77
N PRO A 132 2.96 12.50 6.01
CA PRO A 132 3.89 13.23 6.86
C PRO A 132 5.27 13.32 6.19
N GLU A 133 5.81 14.53 6.10
CA GLU A 133 7.24 14.70 5.83
C GLU A 133 8.00 14.43 7.13
N GLY A 134 9.00 13.55 7.07
CA GLY A 134 9.75 13.17 8.26
C GLY A 134 9.12 12.02 9.05
N SER A 135 9.32 12.00 10.36
CA SER A 135 8.87 10.91 11.23
C SER A 135 7.35 10.88 11.41
N GLN A 136 6.74 9.69 11.29
CA GLN A 136 5.30 9.47 11.49
C GLN A 136 4.91 9.37 12.98
N ILE A 137 5.89 9.18 13.89
CA ILE A 137 5.67 9.18 15.34
C ILE A 137 5.75 10.58 15.96
N GLY A 138 5.89 11.62 15.13
CA GLY A 138 6.12 12.99 15.56
C GLY A 138 7.61 13.28 15.72
N GLN A 139 7.98 14.08 16.73
CA GLN A 139 9.39 14.30 17.06
C GLN A 139 9.92 13.06 17.79
N PRO A 140 10.84 12.28 17.20
CA PRO A 140 11.44 11.14 17.91
C PRO A 140 12.26 11.60 19.10
N ASP A 141 12.24 10.85 20.17
CA ASP A 141 13.15 11.08 21.32
C ASP A 141 14.58 10.61 20.97
N LEU A 142 14.69 9.55 20.15
CA LEU A 142 15.95 8.96 19.74
C LEU A 142 15.91 8.59 18.25
N VAL A 143 17.04 8.81 17.59
CA VAL A 143 17.26 8.42 16.18
C VAL A 143 18.55 7.60 16.11
N PHE A 144 18.43 6.36 15.67
CA PHE A 144 19.56 5.50 15.36
C PHE A 144 19.70 5.41 13.85
N SER A 145 20.92 5.52 13.34
CA SER A 145 21.21 5.42 11.92
C SER A 145 22.23 4.32 11.68
N MET A 146 22.17 3.69 10.52
CA MET A 146 23.30 2.90 10.04
C MET A 146 24.57 3.76 10.05
N ALA A 147 25.67 3.21 10.56
CA ALA A 147 26.94 3.94 10.71
C ALA A 147 27.46 4.46 9.36
N GLU A 148 27.30 3.67 8.32
CA GLU A 148 27.68 3.99 6.93
C GLU A 148 26.57 3.58 5.97
N PRO A 149 26.42 4.22 4.79
CA PRO A 149 25.51 3.76 3.76
C PRO A 149 25.90 2.37 3.25
N TYR A 150 24.91 1.52 3.07
CA TYR A 150 25.05 0.23 2.40
C TYR A 150 24.83 0.41 0.89
N THR A 151 25.65 -0.28 0.08
CA THR A 151 25.52 -0.26 -1.38
C THR A 151 25.08 -1.62 -1.89
N HIS A 152 23.87 -1.70 -2.47
CA HIS A 152 23.43 -2.82 -3.26
C HIS A 152 24.09 -2.78 -4.63
N GLY A 153 24.85 -3.81 -5.00
CA GLY A 153 25.69 -3.82 -6.19
C GLY A 153 24.95 -3.92 -7.54
N GLY A 154 23.63 -4.00 -7.56
CA GLY A 154 22.86 -4.09 -8.80
C GLY A 154 22.98 -5.44 -9.52
N ASP A 155 23.23 -6.51 -8.80
CA ASP A 155 23.52 -7.86 -9.31
C ASP A 155 22.28 -8.77 -9.42
N MET A 156 21.07 -8.23 -9.24
CA MET A 156 19.79 -8.94 -9.26
C MET A 156 19.70 -10.07 -8.22
N THR A 157 20.39 -9.94 -7.09
CA THR A 157 20.30 -10.88 -5.96
C THR A 157 19.61 -10.25 -4.76
N ASP A 158 18.98 -11.10 -3.94
CA ASP A 158 18.53 -10.68 -2.61
C ASP A 158 19.76 -10.54 -1.69
N GLN A 159 19.79 -9.46 -0.90
CA GLN A 159 20.87 -9.22 0.04
C GLN A 159 20.29 -9.03 1.45
N TYR A 160 20.90 -9.69 2.43
CA TYR A 160 20.47 -9.66 3.84
C TYR A 160 21.61 -9.19 4.70
N GLN A 161 21.51 -7.98 5.22
CA GLN A 161 22.59 -7.34 5.96
C GLN A 161 22.12 -6.91 7.35
N VAL A 162 22.88 -7.27 8.36
CA VAL A 162 22.63 -6.89 9.76
C VAL A 162 23.49 -5.69 10.10
N PHE A 163 22.84 -4.62 10.54
CA PHE A 163 23.48 -3.39 11.01
C PHE A 163 23.39 -3.31 12.52
N VAL A 164 24.52 -2.99 13.16
CA VAL A 164 24.63 -2.83 14.61
C VAL A 164 24.55 -1.34 14.95
N MET A 165 23.65 -1.00 15.85
CA MET A 165 23.44 0.37 16.31
C MET A 165 23.58 0.42 17.84
N PRO A 166 24.81 0.78 18.35
CA PRO A 166 25.02 0.90 19.79
C PRO A 166 24.06 1.91 20.41
N THR A 167 23.34 1.48 21.45
CA THR A 167 22.35 2.36 22.10
C THR A 167 22.99 3.33 23.06
N GLY A 168 24.09 2.96 23.70
CA GLY A 168 24.74 3.77 24.73
C GLY A 168 23.92 3.95 26.00
N PHE A 169 22.86 3.16 26.22
CA PHE A 169 22.02 3.29 27.40
C PHE A 169 22.71 2.80 28.64
N GLU A 170 22.69 3.61 29.69
CA GLU A 170 23.19 3.26 31.01
C GLU A 170 22.11 2.60 31.90
N GLU A 171 20.84 2.75 31.53
CA GLU A 171 19.66 2.19 32.20
C GLU A 171 18.73 1.54 31.17
N ASP A 172 17.85 0.64 31.63
CA ASP A 172 16.83 0.04 30.79
C ASP A 172 15.86 1.12 30.26
N VAL A 173 15.65 1.16 28.96
CA VAL A 173 14.77 2.14 28.31
C VAL A 173 13.52 1.45 27.79
N MET A 174 12.35 1.98 28.16
CA MET A 174 11.07 1.53 27.62
C MET A 174 10.71 2.31 26.36
N VAL A 175 10.67 1.63 25.24
CA VAL A 175 10.31 2.17 23.93
C VAL A 175 8.82 2.05 23.70
N ARG A 176 8.17 3.17 23.38
CA ARG A 176 6.73 3.24 23.10
C ARG A 176 6.41 3.20 21.61
N ALA A 177 7.29 3.69 20.79
CA ALA A 177 7.10 3.71 19.34
C ALA A 177 8.39 3.30 18.62
N ILE A 178 8.24 2.61 17.50
CA ILE A 178 9.36 2.16 16.65
C ILE A 178 8.98 2.46 15.20
N GLU A 179 9.80 3.27 14.55
CA GLU A 179 9.65 3.58 13.13
C GLU A 179 10.96 3.28 12.40
N VAL A 180 10.90 2.45 11.38
CA VAL A 180 12.03 2.19 10.46
C VAL A 180 11.86 3.06 9.23
N ARG A 181 12.90 3.79 8.86
CA ARG A 181 12.89 4.76 7.76
C ARG A 181 14.04 4.51 6.79
N PRO A 182 13.84 3.67 5.78
CA PRO A 182 14.81 3.55 4.70
C PRO A 182 14.98 4.88 3.98
N SER A 183 16.24 5.23 3.67
CA SER A 183 16.51 6.38 2.80
C SER A 183 16.21 6.08 1.33
N ASN A 184 16.21 4.78 0.98
CA ASN A 184 15.87 4.28 -0.35
C ASN A 184 14.82 3.16 -0.27
N GLY A 185 13.55 3.56 -0.22
CA GLY A 185 12.41 2.64 -0.21
C GLY A 185 12.31 1.75 -1.46
N GLY A 186 12.97 2.12 -2.56
CA GLY A 186 12.94 1.38 -3.82
C GLY A 186 13.65 0.03 -3.76
N ILE A 187 14.67 -0.11 -2.89
CA ILE A 187 15.42 -1.36 -2.71
C ILE A 187 15.17 -2.03 -1.36
N ALA A 188 14.69 -1.30 -0.36
CA ALA A 188 14.40 -1.83 0.96
C ALA A 188 13.12 -2.68 0.94
N HIS A 189 13.26 -4.01 1.08
CA HIS A 189 12.14 -4.95 1.03
C HIS A 189 11.49 -5.17 2.40
N HIS A 190 12.28 -5.40 3.45
CA HIS A 190 11.83 -5.41 4.85
C HIS A 190 13.00 -5.25 5.82
N ALA A 191 12.66 -4.90 7.06
CA ALA A 191 13.59 -4.90 8.18
C ALA A 191 13.05 -5.74 9.34
N ILE A 192 13.96 -6.47 10.01
CA ILE A 192 13.69 -7.13 11.28
C ILE A 192 14.61 -6.51 12.33
N MET A 193 14.03 -6.15 13.49
CA MET A 193 14.75 -5.53 14.58
C MET A 193 15.01 -6.53 15.70
N GLY A 194 16.19 -6.48 16.26
CA GLY A 194 16.62 -7.32 17.39
C GLY A 194 17.39 -6.54 18.45
N ILE A 195 17.74 -7.23 19.53
CA ILE A 195 18.56 -6.70 20.64
C ILE A 195 19.68 -7.67 20.94
N ASP A 196 20.91 -7.17 20.97
CA ASP A 196 22.09 -7.88 21.46
C ASP A 196 22.57 -7.28 22.79
N THR A 197 22.71 -8.14 23.81
CA THR A 197 23.22 -7.76 25.15
C THR A 197 24.64 -8.23 25.40
N ASP A 198 25.19 -9.05 24.49
CA ASP A 198 26.42 -9.76 24.69
C ASP A 198 27.58 -9.28 23.80
N GLY A 199 27.32 -8.30 22.89
CA GLY A 199 28.31 -7.74 21.97
C GLY A 199 28.78 -8.72 20.89
N ILE A 200 27.93 -9.72 20.58
CA ILE A 200 28.25 -10.74 19.56
C ILE A 200 28.16 -10.11 18.18
N ALA A 201 27.13 -9.27 17.96
CA ALA A 201 26.90 -8.60 16.68
C ALA A 201 28.04 -7.66 16.31
N GLU A 202 28.58 -6.88 17.26
CA GLU A 202 29.77 -6.05 17.02
C GLU A 202 30.99 -6.89 16.58
N THR A 203 31.12 -8.10 17.18
CA THR A 203 32.22 -9.00 16.83
C THR A 203 32.07 -9.55 15.41
N LEU A 204 30.84 -9.85 14.97
CA LEU A 204 30.55 -10.31 13.60
C LEU A 204 30.75 -9.18 12.59
N ASP A 205 30.24 -8.00 12.90
CA ASP A 205 30.39 -6.79 12.08
C ASP A 205 31.88 -6.44 11.85
N ALA A 206 32.70 -6.50 12.90
CA ALA A 206 34.12 -6.23 12.80
C ALA A 206 34.90 -7.24 11.95
N GLN A 207 34.34 -8.41 11.63
CA GLN A 207 34.91 -9.42 10.76
C GLN A 207 34.50 -9.29 9.30
N ASP A 208 33.42 -8.57 9.02
CA ASP A 208 32.93 -8.31 7.66
C ASP A 208 33.55 -6.99 7.14
N PRO A 209 34.11 -6.96 5.92
CA PRO A 209 34.65 -5.75 5.35
C PRO A 209 33.59 -4.77 4.82
N ALA A 210 32.33 -5.24 4.65
CA ALA A 210 31.20 -4.41 4.24
C ALA A 210 30.57 -3.69 5.44
N PRO A 211 29.79 -2.62 5.25
CA PRO A 211 28.96 -2.09 6.31
C PRO A 211 27.93 -3.14 6.80
N GLY A 212 27.96 -3.45 8.09
CA GLY A 212 27.20 -4.56 8.65
C GLY A 212 27.78 -5.93 8.28
N TYR A 213 27.03 -7.01 8.57
CA TYR A 213 27.43 -8.37 8.23
C TYR A 213 26.27 -9.17 7.63
N GLU A 214 26.58 -10.13 6.76
CA GLU A 214 25.58 -10.95 6.10
C GLU A 214 24.96 -11.97 7.06
N SER A 215 23.63 -12.01 7.16
CA SER A 215 22.87 -13.07 7.85
C SER A 215 21.47 -13.18 7.30
N PHE A 216 21.04 -14.38 6.93
CA PHE A 216 19.72 -14.66 6.38
C PHE A 216 18.74 -15.11 7.45
N GLY A 217 17.64 -14.39 7.63
CA GLY A 217 16.50 -14.80 8.44
C GLY A 217 16.64 -14.62 9.96
N ASP A 218 17.86 -14.39 10.45
CA ASP A 218 18.18 -14.10 11.85
C ASP A 218 19.40 -13.18 11.97
N PHE A 219 19.99 -13.07 13.17
CA PHE A 219 21.17 -12.24 13.41
C PHE A 219 22.48 -13.04 13.43
N GLY A 220 22.46 -14.31 12.99
CA GLY A 220 23.63 -15.20 13.02
C GLY A 220 23.95 -15.78 14.40
N PHE A 221 23.17 -15.45 15.42
CA PHE A 221 23.31 -15.94 16.79
C PHE A 221 21.97 -15.83 17.56
N ASN A 222 21.92 -16.37 18.77
CA ASN A 222 20.74 -16.28 19.63
C ASN A 222 20.70 -14.93 20.36
N ALA A 223 20.17 -13.90 19.71
CA ALA A 223 20.02 -12.56 20.27
C ALA A 223 19.10 -12.55 21.50
N TYR A 224 19.29 -11.60 22.42
CA TYR A 224 18.43 -11.38 23.59
C TYR A 224 16.96 -11.23 23.18
N SER A 225 16.71 -10.49 22.11
CA SER A 225 15.43 -10.46 21.44
C SER A 225 15.67 -10.59 19.94
N SER A 226 15.24 -11.69 19.35
CA SER A 226 15.30 -11.91 17.90
C SER A 226 14.12 -11.29 17.15
N PHE A 227 13.18 -10.67 17.85
CA PHE A 227 12.06 -9.93 17.27
C PHE A 227 11.69 -8.75 18.17
N PHE A 228 12.42 -7.64 18.05
CA PHE A 228 12.11 -6.39 18.72
C PHE A 228 11.07 -5.58 17.97
N GLY A 229 11.08 -5.64 16.64
CA GLY A 229 10.15 -5.02 15.73
C GLY A 229 10.38 -5.52 14.31
N ALA A 230 9.51 -5.12 13.41
CA ALA A 230 9.68 -5.35 11.98
C ALA A 230 9.07 -4.20 11.18
N TRP A 231 9.55 -4.03 9.97
CA TRP A 231 9.00 -3.10 9.01
C TRP A 231 8.91 -3.76 7.63
N VAL A 232 7.85 -3.46 6.91
CA VAL A 232 7.69 -3.72 5.48
C VAL A 232 7.17 -2.44 4.81
N PRO A 233 7.39 -2.24 3.52
CA PRO A 233 6.85 -1.07 2.81
C PRO A 233 5.36 -0.90 3.06
N GLY A 234 4.98 0.34 3.37
CA GLY A 234 3.62 0.68 3.72
C GLY A 234 3.13 0.17 5.08
N ALA A 235 3.97 -0.44 5.92
CA ALA A 235 3.57 -0.80 7.27
C ALA A 235 3.30 0.46 8.10
N GLN A 236 2.23 0.41 8.89
CA GLN A 236 1.99 1.44 9.90
C GLN A 236 3.10 1.40 10.94
N THR A 237 3.51 2.58 11.40
CA THR A 237 4.46 2.71 12.50
C THR A 237 3.92 2.04 13.75
N LEU A 238 4.76 1.25 14.42
CA LEU A 238 4.39 0.55 15.65
C LEU A 238 4.36 1.54 16.83
N VAL A 239 3.17 1.82 17.31
CA VAL A 239 2.98 2.66 18.51
C VAL A 239 2.21 1.87 19.55
N TYR A 240 2.82 1.66 20.71
CA TYR A 240 2.18 0.97 21.84
C TYR A 240 1.22 1.89 22.60
N PRO A 241 0.14 1.33 23.16
CA PRO A 241 -0.72 2.07 24.08
C PRO A 241 0.03 2.64 25.28
N GLU A 242 -0.55 3.67 25.92
CA GLU A 242 0.04 4.27 27.14
C GLU A 242 0.29 3.20 28.21
N GLY A 243 1.47 3.24 28.83
CA GLY A 243 1.88 2.29 29.85
C GLY A 243 2.38 0.94 29.35
N ILE A 244 2.41 0.72 28.02
CA ILE A 244 2.93 -0.48 27.40
C ILE A 244 4.09 -0.08 26.46
N GLY A 245 5.12 -0.93 26.37
CA GLY A 245 6.26 -0.73 25.49
C GLY A 245 7.16 -1.95 25.42
N ARG A 246 8.25 -1.80 24.70
CA ARG A 246 9.35 -2.78 24.63
C ARG A 246 10.54 -2.24 25.38
N VAL A 247 11.23 -3.10 26.11
CA VAL A 247 12.42 -2.69 26.88
C VAL A 247 13.66 -2.96 26.03
N ILE A 248 14.52 -1.95 25.94
CA ILE A 248 15.92 -2.08 25.51
C ILE A 248 16.77 -2.08 26.78
N PRO A 249 17.47 -3.18 27.09
CA PRO A 249 18.32 -3.27 28.27
C PRO A 249 19.51 -2.30 28.21
N ALA A 250 19.97 -1.88 29.37
CA ALA A 250 21.19 -1.09 29.49
C ALA A 250 22.38 -1.82 28.83
N GLY A 251 23.24 -1.06 28.15
CA GLY A 251 24.46 -1.57 27.53
C GLY A 251 24.25 -2.52 26.34
N SER A 252 23.02 -2.57 25.78
CA SER A 252 22.72 -3.39 24.60
C SER A 252 22.84 -2.62 23.30
N ASP A 253 22.95 -3.36 22.21
CA ASP A 253 22.88 -2.85 20.87
C ASP A 253 21.51 -3.12 20.23
N LEU A 254 21.01 -2.16 19.48
CA LEU A 254 19.89 -2.34 18.60
C LEU A 254 20.39 -2.94 17.28
N LEU A 255 19.77 -4.04 16.87
CA LEU A 255 20.09 -4.72 15.62
C LEU A 255 19.01 -4.48 14.59
N MET A 256 19.42 -4.27 13.35
CA MET A 256 18.51 -4.22 12.21
C MET A 256 19.04 -5.12 11.10
N GLN A 257 18.33 -6.23 10.84
CA GLN A 257 18.53 -6.98 9.61
C GLN A 257 17.69 -6.34 8.52
N MET A 258 18.35 -5.79 7.52
CA MET A 258 17.69 -5.26 6.32
C MET A 258 17.74 -6.32 5.22
N HIS A 259 16.60 -6.57 4.58
CA HIS A 259 16.51 -7.28 3.33
C HIS A 259 16.40 -6.28 2.20
N TYR A 260 17.35 -6.29 1.30
CA TYR A 260 17.30 -5.57 0.04
C TYR A 260 16.87 -6.51 -1.08
N GLY A 261 15.81 -6.15 -1.81
CA GLY A 261 15.29 -6.94 -2.92
C GLY A 261 16.21 -6.88 -4.16
N PRO A 262 16.04 -7.82 -5.12
CA PRO A 262 16.82 -7.82 -6.35
C PRO A 262 16.72 -6.49 -7.09
N ASN A 263 17.86 -5.89 -7.42
CA ASN A 263 17.93 -4.62 -8.16
C ASN A 263 18.94 -4.73 -9.31
N ALA A 264 18.66 -4.08 -10.43
CA ALA A 264 19.49 -4.15 -11.65
C ALA A 264 20.55 -3.05 -11.73
N VAL A 265 20.51 -2.07 -10.85
CA VAL A 265 21.42 -0.93 -10.81
C VAL A 265 22.03 -0.80 -9.41
N GLU A 266 23.23 -0.24 -9.35
CA GLU A 266 23.85 0.07 -8.08
C GLU A 266 23.07 1.21 -7.39
N GLU A 267 22.62 0.95 -6.15
CA GLU A 267 21.92 1.92 -5.33
C GLU A 267 22.36 1.83 -3.88
N THR A 268 22.18 2.92 -3.14
CA THR A 268 22.57 3.00 -1.72
C THR A 268 21.37 3.26 -0.84
N ASP A 269 21.44 2.74 0.38
CA ASP A 269 20.51 3.03 1.46
C ASP A 269 21.26 3.32 2.77
N GLN A 270 20.72 4.25 3.56
CA GLN A 270 21.14 4.51 4.93
C GLN A 270 19.89 4.66 5.78
N THR A 271 19.38 3.53 6.25
CA THR A 271 18.15 3.47 7.04
C THR A 271 18.34 4.06 8.43
N GLU A 272 17.30 4.76 8.90
CA GLU A 272 17.18 5.26 10.26
C GLU A 272 16.09 4.48 11.03
N VAL A 273 16.26 4.41 12.35
CA VAL A 273 15.27 3.89 13.30
C VAL A 273 14.96 4.98 14.32
N ASN A 274 13.72 5.41 14.34
CA ASN A 274 13.18 6.40 15.27
C ASN A 274 12.49 5.68 16.43
N LEU A 275 12.76 6.14 17.65
CA LEU A 275 12.14 5.63 18.87
C LEU A 275 11.50 6.74 19.68
#